data_213a10f6445acde1203b8acb112fc5e8
#
_entry.id   213a10f6445acde1203b8acb112fc5e8
#
_cell.length_a   1.000
_cell.length_b   1.000
_cell.length_c   1.000
_cell.angle_alpha   90.00
_cell.angle_beta   90.00
_cell.angle_gamma   90.00
#
_symmetry.space_group_name_H-M   'P 1'
#
loop_
_entity.id
_entity.type
_entity.pdbx_description
1 polymer ?
#
loop_
_entity_poly.entity_id
_entity_poly.type
_entity_poly.pdbx_seq_one_letter_code
_entity_poly.pdbx_strand_id
1 'polypeptide(L)'
;MLVSGIPMHRVKGTTPDRDTQEKLKSAGIPQGVALDTCTGLGYTAIAAARTASQVLTIELEPAVLQLARLNPWSAQLFNNPRIEQRLGDSSQILEQLAEGAFSWVLHDPPALALAGDLYGIEFYRQLFRLLRPGGRLFHYIGDPNSSSGARVTRGVVQRLSQVGFHHIQRRPQAFGVVAVR
;
A
#
# COMPACT_ATOMS: atom_id res chain seq x y z
N MET A 1 13.81 10.16 -5.49
CA MET A 1 14.32 10.27 -4.11
C MET A 1 14.82 8.92 -3.67
N LEU A 2 15.94 8.90 -2.92
CA LEU A 2 16.53 7.67 -2.36
C LEU A 2 16.53 7.77 -0.84
N VAL A 3 16.24 6.69 -0.14
CA VAL A 3 16.44 6.55 1.30
C VAL A 3 17.41 5.39 1.50
N SER A 4 18.52 5.63 2.17
CA SER A 4 19.59 4.63 2.34
C SER A 4 20.02 3.96 1.02
N GLY A 5 20.09 4.75 -0.07
CA GLY A 5 20.43 4.26 -1.42
C GLY A 5 19.32 3.53 -2.17
N ILE A 6 18.13 3.37 -1.56
CA ILE A 6 17.00 2.64 -2.14
C ILE A 6 16.00 3.63 -2.75
N PRO A 7 15.56 3.46 -4.02
CA PRO A 7 14.51 4.28 -4.60
C PRO A 7 13.19 4.14 -3.84
N MET A 8 12.61 5.27 -3.44
CA MET A 8 11.32 5.30 -2.71
C MET A 8 10.10 5.03 -3.59
N HIS A 9 10.24 5.07 -4.90
CA HIS A 9 9.16 4.83 -5.85
C HIS A 9 9.73 4.43 -7.21
N ARG A 10 8.88 3.83 -8.01
CA ARG A 10 9.21 3.44 -9.38
C ARG A 10 9.46 4.67 -10.24
N VAL A 11 10.61 4.71 -10.92
CA VAL A 11 11.00 5.82 -11.82
C VAL A 11 11.26 5.36 -13.26
N LYS A 12 11.50 4.06 -13.48
CA LYS A 12 11.79 3.54 -14.81
C LYS A 12 10.51 3.46 -15.64
N GLY A 13 10.44 4.26 -16.69
CA GLY A 13 9.32 4.29 -17.62
C GLY A 13 8.02 4.88 -17.06
N THR A 14 8.07 5.57 -15.92
CA THR A 14 6.90 6.21 -15.29
C THR A 14 7.31 7.41 -14.43
N THR A 15 6.32 8.18 -13.99
CA THR A 15 6.46 9.21 -12.97
C THR A 15 5.75 8.77 -11.69
N PRO A 16 6.08 9.34 -10.51
CA PRO A 16 5.38 9.02 -9.26
C PRO A 16 3.86 9.21 -9.36
N ASP A 17 3.40 10.28 -10.00
CA ASP A 17 1.97 10.53 -10.21
C ASP A 17 1.32 9.45 -11.08
N ARG A 18 1.92 9.12 -12.21
CA ARG A 18 1.41 8.08 -13.11
C ARG A 18 1.38 6.70 -12.41
N ASP A 19 2.44 6.35 -11.67
CA ASP A 19 2.50 5.10 -10.90
C ASP A 19 1.38 5.04 -9.86
N THR A 20 1.18 6.13 -9.12
CA THR A 20 0.09 6.28 -8.15
C THR A 20 -1.28 6.08 -8.82
N GLN A 21 -1.53 6.75 -9.95
CA GLN A 21 -2.80 6.62 -10.69
C GLN A 21 -3.05 5.17 -11.15
N GLU A 22 -2.03 4.47 -11.64
CA GLU A 22 -2.16 3.08 -12.06
C GLU A 22 -2.46 2.15 -10.86
N LYS A 23 -1.87 2.37 -9.69
CA LYS A 23 -2.17 1.63 -8.46
C LYS A 23 -3.64 1.82 -8.05
N LEU A 24 -4.11 3.06 -7.99
CA LEU A 24 -5.49 3.36 -7.61
C LEU A 24 -6.52 2.81 -8.63
N LYS A 25 -6.28 3.01 -9.93
CA LYS A 25 -7.16 2.46 -10.98
C LYS A 25 -7.24 0.93 -10.91
N SER A 26 -6.13 0.28 -10.62
CA SER A 26 -6.05 -1.19 -10.54
C SER A 26 -6.89 -1.76 -9.40
N ALA A 27 -6.90 -1.08 -8.25
CA ALA A 27 -7.66 -1.47 -7.07
C ALA A 27 -9.14 -1.04 -7.11
N GLY A 28 -9.49 -0.17 -8.07
CA GLY A 28 -10.74 0.57 -8.06
C GLY A 28 -10.65 1.83 -7.20
N ILE A 29 -11.49 2.81 -7.49
CA ILE A 29 -11.47 4.10 -6.81
C ILE A 29 -11.79 3.91 -5.32
N PRO A 30 -10.93 4.38 -4.39
CA PRO A 30 -11.19 4.28 -2.97
C PRO A 30 -12.48 4.98 -2.58
N GLN A 31 -13.34 4.30 -1.83
CA GLN A 31 -14.55 4.88 -1.24
C GLN A 31 -14.64 4.45 0.23
N GLY A 32 -15.23 5.30 1.07
CA GLY A 32 -15.27 5.04 2.51
C GLY A 32 -13.89 5.22 3.15
N VAL A 33 -13.57 4.43 4.17
CA VAL A 33 -12.29 4.53 4.89
C VAL A 33 -11.23 3.69 4.19
N ALA A 34 -10.09 4.30 3.90
CA ALA A 34 -8.95 3.65 3.26
C ALA A 34 -7.76 3.52 4.22
N LEU A 35 -6.98 2.46 4.06
CA LEU A 35 -5.72 2.22 4.74
C LEU A 35 -4.58 2.19 3.72
N ASP A 36 -3.52 2.94 4.00
CA ASP A 36 -2.24 2.88 3.30
C ASP A 36 -1.17 2.43 4.30
N THR A 37 -0.59 1.26 4.08
CA THR A 37 0.28 0.61 5.08
C THR A 37 1.73 1.07 5.04
N CYS A 38 2.14 1.83 4.03
CA CYS A 38 3.51 2.31 3.85
C CYS A 38 3.47 3.70 3.20
N THR A 39 3.46 4.74 4.01
CA THR A 39 3.24 6.13 3.55
C THR A 39 4.25 6.59 2.50
N GLY A 40 5.55 6.37 2.74
CA GLY A 40 6.60 6.93 1.92
C GLY A 40 6.47 8.45 1.79
N LEU A 41 6.42 8.96 0.56
CA LEU A 41 6.17 10.39 0.29
C LEU A 41 4.67 10.75 0.30
N GLY A 42 3.77 9.82 0.57
CA GLY A 42 2.35 10.05 0.73
C GLY A 42 1.55 10.21 -0.55
N TYR A 43 2.10 9.96 -1.72
CA TYR A 43 1.41 10.18 -3.00
C TYR A 43 0.14 9.33 -3.12
N THR A 44 0.18 8.09 -2.67
CA THR A 44 -0.97 7.17 -2.67
C THR A 44 -2.03 7.58 -1.67
N ALA A 45 -1.64 7.94 -0.44
CA ALA A 45 -2.56 8.46 0.58
C ALA A 45 -3.24 9.75 0.13
N ILE A 46 -2.48 10.70 -0.45
CA ILE A 46 -3.01 11.97 -0.99
C ILE A 46 -4.01 11.71 -2.12
N ALA A 47 -3.66 10.82 -3.04
CA ALA A 47 -4.55 10.52 -4.17
C ALA A 47 -5.81 9.75 -3.72
N ALA A 48 -5.70 8.83 -2.76
CA ALA A 48 -6.84 8.14 -2.16
C ALA A 48 -7.78 9.11 -1.44
N ALA A 49 -7.27 10.10 -0.73
CA ALA A 49 -8.05 11.09 0.00
C ALA A 49 -8.92 12.00 -0.88
N ARG A 50 -8.73 11.98 -2.20
CA ARG A 50 -9.61 12.72 -3.14
C ARG A 50 -11.02 12.14 -3.17
N THR A 51 -11.16 10.83 -2.93
CA THR A 51 -12.43 10.10 -3.05
C THR A 51 -12.80 9.33 -1.78
N ALA A 52 -11.84 8.88 -0.98
CA ALA A 52 -12.09 8.27 0.31
C ALA A 52 -12.64 9.31 1.31
N SER A 53 -13.49 8.86 2.23
CA SER A 53 -13.98 9.70 3.33
C SER A 53 -12.87 10.01 4.33
N GLN A 54 -11.99 9.04 4.56
CA GLN A 54 -10.82 9.14 5.42
C GLN A 54 -9.74 8.18 4.94
N VAL A 55 -8.48 8.54 5.15
CA VAL A 55 -7.29 7.71 4.89
C VAL A 55 -6.47 7.63 6.16
N LEU A 56 -6.22 6.42 6.65
CA LEU A 56 -5.16 6.16 7.61
C LEU A 56 -3.91 5.72 6.83
N THR A 57 -2.77 6.39 7.07
CA THR A 57 -1.49 6.01 6.47
C THR A 57 -0.43 5.81 7.54
N ILE A 58 0.43 4.79 7.36
CA ILE A 58 1.40 4.36 8.36
C ILE A 58 2.80 4.45 7.78
N GLU A 59 3.73 5.05 8.54
CA GLU A 59 5.15 5.13 8.18
C GLU A 59 6.01 4.64 9.32
N LEU A 60 6.96 3.77 9.01
CA LEU A 60 7.90 3.24 9.99
C LEU A 60 9.00 4.26 10.33
N GLU A 61 9.52 4.95 9.29
CA GLU A 61 10.74 5.74 9.38
C GLU A 61 10.45 7.24 9.57
N PRO A 62 10.78 7.84 10.72
CA PRO A 62 10.59 9.27 10.94
C PRO A 62 11.29 10.14 9.89
N ALA A 63 12.48 9.70 9.41
CA ALA A 63 13.24 10.41 8.40
C ALA A 63 12.49 10.51 7.06
N VAL A 64 11.69 9.50 6.71
CA VAL A 64 10.86 9.52 5.50
C VAL A 64 9.78 10.61 5.60
N LEU A 65 9.12 10.75 6.75
CA LEU A 65 8.16 11.84 6.96
C LEU A 65 8.82 13.23 6.96
N GLN A 66 10.06 13.34 7.47
CA GLN A 66 10.81 14.59 7.38
C GLN A 66 11.12 14.96 5.91
N LEU A 67 11.53 13.98 5.11
CA LEU A 67 11.73 14.18 3.67
C LEU A 67 10.42 14.53 2.94
N ALA A 68 9.30 13.91 3.32
CA ALA A 68 7.99 14.24 2.79
C ALA A 68 7.59 15.68 3.11
N ARG A 69 7.93 16.22 4.30
CA ARG A 69 7.68 17.64 4.65
C ARG A 69 8.45 18.62 3.77
N LEU A 70 9.63 18.24 3.30
CA LEU A 70 10.45 19.06 2.40
C LEU A 70 10.02 18.94 0.93
N ASN A 71 9.15 17.99 0.62
CA ASN A 71 8.67 17.75 -0.74
C ASN A 71 7.36 18.52 -1.00
N PRO A 72 7.34 19.51 -1.91
CA PRO A 72 6.14 20.30 -2.19
C PRO A 72 4.93 19.44 -2.62
N TRP A 73 5.17 18.32 -3.31
CA TRP A 73 4.12 17.40 -3.76
C TRP A 73 3.47 16.60 -2.63
N SER A 74 4.09 16.58 -1.45
CA SER A 74 3.59 15.91 -0.25
C SER A 74 2.81 16.83 0.70
N ALA A 75 2.64 18.12 0.36
CA ALA A 75 2.00 19.09 1.25
C ALA A 75 0.61 18.65 1.74
N GLN A 76 -0.19 18.03 0.87
CA GLN A 76 -1.52 17.53 1.22
C GLN A 76 -1.48 16.36 2.21
N LEU A 77 -0.37 15.65 2.35
CA LEU A 77 -0.21 14.61 3.37
C LEU A 77 -0.38 15.18 4.79
N PHE A 78 0.06 16.42 5.00
CA PHE A 78 0.08 17.09 6.30
C PHE A 78 -1.08 18.07 6.52
N ASN A 79 -1.67 18.57 5.43
CA ASN A 79 -2.65 19.66 5.48
C ASN A 79 -4.08 19.17 5.15
N ASN A 80 -4.28 17.92 4.78
CA ASN A 80 -5.59 17.40 4.43
C ASN A 80 -6.25 16.75 5.67
N PRO A 81 -7.40 17.24 6.16
CA PRO A 81 -8.07 16.72 7.35
C PRO A 81 -8.60 15.29 7.17
N ARG A 82 -8.65 14.78 5.95
CA ARG A 82 -9.04 13.38 5.67
C ARG A 82 -7.89 12.39 5.83
N ILE A 83 -6.65 12.86 6.05
CA ILE A 83 -5.48 11.99 6.17
C ILE A 83 -5.01 11.98 7.62
N GLU A 84 -5.11 10.82 8.25
CA GLU A 84 -4.50 10.53 9.54
C GLU A 84 -3.16 9.82 9.29
N GLN A 85 -2.08 10.35 9.85
CA GLN A 85 -0.75 9.73 9.78
C GLN A 85 -0.41 9.07 11.11
N ARG A 86 0.06 7.83 11.07
CA ARG A 86 0.65 7.15 12.22
C ARG A 86 2.10 6.80 11.95
N LEU A 87 2.97 7.15 12.88
CA LEU A 87 4.37 6.74 12.88
C LEU A 87 4.50 5.46 13.70
N GLY A 88 5.09 4.43 13.10
CA GLY A 88 5.37 3.15 13.76
C GLY A 88 5.32 1.96 12.81
N ASP A 89 5.54 0.78 13.38
CA ASP A 89 5.49 -0.48 12.65
C ASP A 89 4.04 -0.83 12.25
N SER A 90 3.81 -0.98 10.95
CA SER A 90 2.50 -1.39 10.42
C SER A 90 2.01 -2.67 11.08
N SER A 91 2.86 -3.67 11.29
CA SER A 91 2.46 -4.95 11.89
C SER A 91 1.83 -4.75 13.27
N GLN A 92 2.42 -3.87 14.10
CA GLN A 92 1.94 -3.57 15.45
C GLN A 92 0.70 -2.67 15.44
N ILE A 93 0.69 -1.67 14.56
CA ILE A 93 -0.44 -0.74 14.45
C ILE A 93 -1.69 -1.45 13.97
N LEU A 94 -1.57 -2.35 12.97
CA LEU A 94 -2.72 -3.08 12.43
C LEU A 94 -3.43 -3.93 13.49
N GLU A 95 -2.71 -4.50 14.47
CA GLU A 95 -3.30 -5.29 15.55
C GLU A 95 -4.29 -4.51 16.41
N GLN A 96 -4.06 -3.20 16.55
CA GLN A 96 -4.86 -2.30 17.38
C GLN A 96 -6.12 -1.76 16.67
N LEU A 97 -6.23 -1.99 15.36
CA LEU A 97 -7.34 -1.47 14.56
C LEU A 97 -8.53 -2.42 14.59
N ALA A 98 -9.72 -1.83 14.51
CA ALA A 98 -10.99 -2.58 14.53
C ALA A 98 -11.17 -3.44 13.28
N GLU A 99 -11.75 -4.62 13.44
CA GLU A 99 -12.15 -5.47 12.33
C GLU A 99 -13.16 -4.77 11.42
N GLY A 100 -13.03 -4.98 10.10
CA GLY A 100 -13.95 -4.44 9.10
C GLY A 100 -13.95 -2.92 8.97
N ALA A 101 -12.97 -2.23 9.56
CA ALA A 101 -12.92 -0.77 9.59
C ALA A 101 -12.67 -0.14 8.20
N PHE A 102 -12.05 -0.89 7.29
CA PHE A 102 -11.61 -0.35 5.99
C PHE A 102 -12.37 -0.97 4.82
N SER A 103 -12.70 -0.13 3.87
CA SER A 103 -13.28 -0.55 2.58
C SER A 103 -12.22 -0.78 1.51
N TRP A 104 -11.03 -0.21 1.70
CA TRP A 104 -9.96 -0.23 0.73
C TRP A 104 -8.60 -0.21 1.43
N VAL A 105 -7.68 -1.05 0.98
CA VAL A 105 -6.31 -1.14 1.49
C VAL A 105 -5.34 -1.04 0.33
N LEU A 106 -4.38 -0.12 0.45
CA LEU A 106 -3.17 -0.09 -0.35
C LEU A 106 -2.02 -0.63 0.50
N HIS A 107 -1.37 -1.66 0.01
CA HIS A 107 -0.17 -2.23 0.57
C HIS A 107 0.97 -2.09 -0.43
N ASP A 108 1.82 -1.09 -0.21
CA ASP A 108 2.96 -0.74 -1.08
C ASP A 108 4.27 -0.81 -0.30
N PRO A 109 4.65 -2.01 0.17
CA PRO A 109 5.82 -2.18 1.02
C PRO A 109 7.12 -2.05 0.22
N PRO A 110 8.26 -1.83 0.90
CA PRO A 110 9.57 -2.03 0.31
C PRO A 110 9.69 -3.46 -0.28
N ALA A 111 10.69 -3.65 -1.14
CA ALA A 111 10.90 -4.97 -1.78
C ALA A 111 11.00 -6.10 -0.74
N LEU A 112 10.52 -7.29 -1.10
CA LEU A 112 10.50 -8.48 -0.24
C LEU A 112 11.83 -8.75 0.48
N ALA A 113 12.96 -8.48 -0.16
CA ALA A 113 14.29 -8.66 0.44
C ALA A 113 14.56 -7.71 1.63
N LEU A 114 13.82 -6.62 1.76
CA LEU A 114 13.99 -5.59 2.79
C LEU A 114 12.92 -5.67 3.88
N ALA A 115 11.72 -6.15 3.54
CA ALA A 115 10.56 -6.12 4.42
C ALA A 115 9.77 -7.43 4.30
N GLY A 116 10.46 -8.56 4.46
CA GLY A 116 9.89 -9.91 4.26
C GLY A 116 8.63 -10.18 5.07
N ASP A 117 8.56 -9.67 6.30
CA ASP A 117 7.42 -9.85 7.21
C ASP A 117 6.13 -9.24 6.67
N LEU A 118 6.23 -8.11 5.95
CA LEU A 118 5.10 -7.46 5.29
C LEU A 118 4.51 -8.28 4.12
N TYR A 119 5.23 -9.31 3.69
CA TYR A 119 4.77 -10.31 2.70
C TYR A 119 4.34 -11.63 3.35
N GLY A 120 4.36 -11.68 4.69
CA GLY A 120 4.02 -12.85 5.48
C GLY A 120 2.51 -13.14 5.54
N ILE A 121 2.16 -14.39 5.83
CA ILE A 121 0.75 -14.81 5.93
C ILE A 121 0.04 -14.12 7.10
N GLU A 122 0.74 -13.86 8.21
CA GLU A 122 0.18 -13.19 9.38
C GLU A 122 -0.18 -11.74 9.07
N PHE A 123 0.68 -11.04 8.32
CA PHE A 123 0.37 -9.69 7.87
C PHE A 123 -0.87 -9.67 6.97
N TYR A 124 -0.98 -10.63 6.04
CA TYR A 124 -2.18 -10.73 5.18
C TYR A 124 -3.45 -11.10 5.96
N ARG A 125 -3.35 -11.88 7.05
CA ARG A 125 -4.48 -12.12 7.95
C ARG A 125 -4.97 -10.83 8.59
N GLN A 126 -4.05 -9.95 9.02
CA GLN A 126 -4.41 -8.64 9.54
C GLN A 126 -5.11 -7.78 8.46
N LEU A 127 -4.56 -7.72 7.25
CA LEU A 127 -5.21 -6.98 6.15
C LEU A 127 -6.61 -7.52 5.84
N PHE A 128 -6.76 -8.85 5.84
CA PHE A 128 -8.07 -9.48 5.64
C PHE A 128 -9.04 -9.11 6.75
N ARG A 129 -8.64 -9.24 8.01
CA ARG A 129 -9.46 -8.88 9.17
C ARG A 129 -9.93 -7.42 9.12
N LEU A 130 -9.05 -6.51 8.74
CA LEU A 130 -9.33 -5.07 8.72
C LEU A 130 -10.24 -4.63 7.58
N LEU A 131 -10.24 -5.32 6.46
CA LEU A 131 -11.15 -5.04 5.36
C LEU A 131 -12.57 -5.48 5.74
N ARG A 132 -13.58 -4.68 5.39
CA ARG A 132 -14.99 -5.12 5.44
C ARG A 132 -15.29 -6.17 4.37
N PRO A 133 -16.34 -6.98 4.49
CA PRO A 133 -16.79 -7.84 3.39
C PRO A 133 -16.97 -7.06 2.09
N GLY A 134 -16.41 -7.58 0.98
CA GLY A 134 -16.35 -6.89 -0.32
C GLY A 134 -15.32 -5.77 -0.40
N GLY A 135 -14.54 -5.53 0.67
CA GLY A 135 -13.42 -4.59 0.67
C GLY A 135 -12.28 -5.05 -0.23
N ARG A 136 -11.49 -4.10 -0.73
CA ARG A 136 -10.48 -4.35 -1.76
C ARG A 136 -9.08 -4.11 -1.23
N LEU A 137 -8.16 -5.00 -1.60
CA LEU A 137 -6.73 -4.87 -1.41
C LEU A 137 -6.05 -4.62 -2.75
N PHE A 138 -5.16 -3.62 -2.81
CA PHE A 138 -4.08 -3.56 -3.78
C PHE A 138 -2.76 -3.86 -3.06
N HIS A 139 -1.95 -4.75 -3.60
CA HIS A 139 -0.62 -5.05 -3.09
C HIS A 139 0.41 -4.88 -4.20
N TYR A 140 1.33 -3.94 -4.01
CA TYR A 140 2.51 -3.77 -4.86
C TYR A 140 3.52 -4.90 -4.62
N ILE A 141 4.03 -5.51 -5.67
CA ILE A 141 4.91 -6.68 -5.58
C ILE A 141 6.25 -6.50 -6.31
N GLY A 142 6.49 -5.31 -6.87
CA GLY A 142 7.65 -5.03 -7.69
C GLY A 142 7.49 -5.45 -9.15
N ASP A 143 8.57 -5.30 -9.94
CA ASP A 143 8.54 -5.60 -11.38
C ASP A 143 8.26 -7.08 -11.64
N PRO A 144 7.10 -7.43 -12.25
CA PRO A 144 6.76 -8.81 -12.55
C PRO A 144 7.69 -9.46 -13.57
N ASN A 145 8.43 -8.66 -14.35
CA ASN A 145 9.38 -9.12 -15.38
C ASN A 145 10.80 -9.27 -14.83
N SER A 146 11.03 -8.95 -13.56
CA SER A 146 12.33 -9.21 -12.92
C SER A 146 12.57 -10.70 -12.71
N SER A 147 13.82 -11.10 -12.53
CA SER A 147 14.20 -12.50 -12.30
C SER A 147 13.49 -13.16 -11.10
N SER A 148 13.12 -12.38 -10.09
CA SER A 148 12.36 -12.83 -8.92
C SER A 148 10.86 -12.57 -9.01
N GLY A 149 10.42 -11.69 -9.92
CA GLY A 149 9.05 -11.17 -9.97
C GLY A 149 7.97 -12.25 -10.07
N ALA A 150 8.15 -13.22 -10.95
CA ALA A 150 7.19 -14.33 -11.11
C ALA A 150 7.08 -15.21 -9.84
N ARG A 151 8.19 -15.40 -9.12
CA ARG A 151 8.23 -16.17 -7.86
C ARG A 151 7.54 -15.40 -6.73
N VAL A 152 7.87 -14.11 -6.58
CA VAL A 152 7.22 -13.23 -5.60
C VAL A 152 5.72 -13.19 -5.83
N THR A 153 5.29 -12.94 -7.08
CA THR A 153 3.87 -12.91 -7.45
C THR A 153 3.15 -14.20 -7.08
N ARG A 154 3.72 -15.37 -7.39
CA ARG A 154 3.12 -16.66 -7.03
C ARG A 154 2.95 -16.80 -5.51
N GLY A 155 3.99 -16.50 -4.75
CA GLY A 155 3.96 -16.61 -3.29
C GLY A 155 2.93 -15.66 -2.66
N VAL A 156 2.81 -14.44 -3.17
CA VAL A 156 1.79 -13.47 -2.71
C VAL A 156 0.39 -13.99 -3.02
N VAL A 157 0.10 -14.39 -4.27
CA VAL A 157 -1.21 -14.92 -4.66
C VAL A 157 -1.60 -16.13 -3.83
N GLN A 158 -0.68 -17.06 -3.61
CA GLN A 158 -0.92 -18.26 -2.79
C GLN A 158 -1.28 -17.89 -1.35
N ARG A 159 -0.50 -17.03 -0.69
CA ARG A 159 -0.75 -16.62 0.69
C ARG A 159 -2.04 -15.82 0.85
N LEU A 160 -2.35 -14.90 -0.08
CA LEU A 160 -3.63 -14.19 -0.07
C LEU A 160 -4.81 -15.16 -0.18
N SER A 161 -4.74 -16.15 -1.09
CA SER A 161 -5.78 -17.17 -1.22
C SER A 161 -5.91 -18.03 0.05
N GLN A 162 -4.80 -18.41 0.68
CA GLN A 162 -4.80 -19.18 1.95
C GLN A 162 -5.46 -18.42 3.09
N VAL A 163 -5.38 -17.10 3.10
CA VAL A 163 -6.03 -16.24 4.12
C VAL A 163 -7.53 -16.09 3.89
N GLY A 164 -8.00 -16.32 2.66
CA GLY A 164 -9.43 -16.20 2.32
C GLY A 164 -9.75 -15.10 1.30
N PHE A 165 -8.75 -14.34 0.85
CA PHE A 165 -8.97 -13.40 -0.24
C PHE A 165 -9.41 -14.13 -1.52
N HIS A 166 -10.37 -13.54 -2.23
CA HIS A 166 -10.88 -14.05 -3.50
C HIS A 166 -10.75 -13.01 -4.62
N HIS A 167 -11.14 -13.38 -5.85
CA HIS A 167 -10.98 -12.52 -7.04
C HIS A 167 -9.57 -11.93 -7.18
N ILE A 168 -8.54 -12.73 -6.86
CA ILE A 168 -7.15 -12.31 -6.91
C ILE A 168 -6.73 -12.16 -8.37
N GLN A 169 -6.36 -10.95 -8.76
CA GLN A 169 -5.98 -10.62 -10.15
C GLN A 169 -4.65 -9.89 -10.18
N ARG A 170 -3.79 -10.30 -11.10
CA ARG A 170 -2.52 -9.60 -11.37
C ARG A 170 -2.80 -8.30 -12.11
N ARG A 171 -2.05 -7.26 -11.77
CA ARG A 171 -2.08 -5.94 -12.40
C ARG A 171 -0.67 -5.56 -12.87
N PRO A 172 -0.19 -6.11 -14.01
CA PRO A 172 1.20 -5.91 -14.44
C PRO A 172 1.57 -4.43 -14.63
N GLN A 173 0.63 -3.60 -15.10
CA GLN A 173 0.86 -2.18 -15.34
C GLN A 173 1.16 -1.43 -14.02
N ALA A 174 0.51 -1.83 -12.93
CA ALA A 174 0.71 -1.26 -11.60
C ALA A 174 1.73 -2.05 -10.76
N PHE A 175 2.39 -3.06 -11.33
CA PHE A 175 3.34 -3.94 -10.64
C PHE A 175 2.76 -4.57 -9.36
N GLY A 176 1.49 -4.95 -9.41
CA GLY A 176 0.77 -5.42 -8.24
C GLY A 176 -0.26 -6.51 -8.49
N VAL A 177 -0.94 -6.86 -7.43
CA VAL A 177 -2.12 -7.71 -7.42
C VAL A 177 -3.26 -6.99 -6.71
N VAL A 178 -4.49 -7.30 -7.11
CA VAL A 178 -5.70 -6.90 -6.40
C VAL A 178 -6.41 -8.13 -5.88
N ALA A 179 -7.10 -7.99 -4.76
CA ALA A 179 -7.88 -9.04 -4.13
C ALA A 179 -9.10 -8.45 -3.42
N VAL A 180 -10.07 -9.28 -3.10
CA VAL A 180 -11.32 -8.90 -2.40
C VAL A 180 -11.48 -9.77 -1.16
N ARG A 181 -11.91 -9.17 -0.04
CA ARG A 181 -12.37 -9.89 1.14
C ARG A 181 -13.79 -10.41 0.96
#